data_8a513f283425ae214f39cb58246f9192
#
_entry.id   8a513f283425ae214f39cb58246f9192
#
_cell.length_a   1.000
_cell.length_b   1.000
_cell.length_c   1.000
_cell.angle_alpha   90.00
_cell.angle_beta   90.00
_cell.angle_gamma   90.00
#
_symmetry.space_group_name_H-M   'P 1'
#
loop_
_entity.id
_entity.type
_entity.pdbx_description
1 polymer ?
#
loop_
_entity_poly.entity_id
_entity_poly.type
_entity_poly.pdbx_seq_one_letter_code
_entity_poly.pdbx_strand_id
1 'polypeptide(L)'
;MSNFEKVKEFNDAFNTSKVKEFNKDVFDTHPDMINLCLSLIKEEVEELEDALLNKDVVETKDALADILYVVYGMQYRLGIKGDNDFSIVHNSNMSKLCNSQKEAEETVEYYENSFKTGSLSYDTPYFEKLDNLNKWVVKNKSTGKVLKSINYTPVKWTD
;
A
#
# COMPACT_ATOMS: atom_id res chain seq x y z
N MET A 1 -12.87 16.56 1.89
CA MET A 1 -11.43 16.71 2.30
C MET A 1 -10.88 15.32 2.60
N SER A 2 -9.89 14.88 1.84
CA SER A 2 -9.20 13.61 2.06
C SER A 2 -8.29 13.67 3.31
N ASN A 3 -7.73 12.53 3.72
CA ASN A 3 -6.77 12.52 4.83
C ASN A 3 -5.48 13.25 4.45
N PHE A 4 -4.99 13.10 3.22
CA PHE A 4 -3.84 13.86 2.74
C PHE A 4 -4.09 15.37 2.75
N GLU A 5 -5.29 15.84 2.36
CA GLU A 5 -5.64 17.26 2.41
C GLU A 5 -5.67 17.81 3.84
N LYS A 6 -6.12 17.04 4.83
CA LYS A 6 -6.06 17.44 6.25
C LYS A 6 -4.62 17.62 6.74
N VAL A 7 -3.74 16.67 6.39
CA VAL A 7 -2.31 16.77 6.74
C VAL A 7 -1.62 17.92 6.01
N LYS A 8 -2.03 18.17 4.75
CA LYS A 8 -1.57 19.33 3.98
C LYS A 8 -1.99 20.63 4.68
N GLU A 9 -3.25 20.76 5.13
CA GLU A 9 -3.76 21.93 5.87
C GLU A 9 -2.92 22.20 7.13
N PHE A 10 -2.63 21.16 7.91
CA PHE A 10 -1.77 21.28 9.08
C PHE A 10 -0.37 21.78 8.70
N ASN A 11 0.28 21.17 7.71
CA ASN A 11 1.63 21.56 7.32
C ASN A 11 1.69 22.97 6.73
N ASP A 12 0.68 23.40 5.98
CA ASP A 12 0.56 24.75 5.47
C ASP A 12 0.37 25.77 6.63
N ALA A 13 -0.46 25.44 7.64
CA ALA A 13 -0.67 26.31 8.81
C ALA A 13 0.61 26.50 9.66
N PHE A 14 1.46 25.50 9.73
CA PHE A 14 2.73 25.55 10.46
C PHE A 14 3.92 25.98 9.60
N ASN A 15 3.70 26.40 8.34
CA ASN A 15 4.75 26.79 7.39
C ASN A 15 5.84 25.72 7.23
N THR A 16 5.44 24.46 7.23
CA THR A 16 6.36 23.34 7.09
C THR A 16 7.07 23.40 5.73
N SER A 17 8.39 23.29 5.75
CA SER A 17 9.18 23.29 4.51
C SER A 17 8.89 22.07 3.65
N LYS A 18 8.79 22.31 2.33
CA LYS A 18 8.59 21.28 1.33
C LYS A 18 9.38 21.57 0.07
N VAL A 19 9.70 20.52 -0.68
CA VAL A 19 10.25 20.68 -2.02
C VAL A 19 9.12 20.95 -3.02
N LYS A 20 9.43 21.61 -4.12
CA LYS A 20 8.45 21.92 -5.16
C LYS A 20 8.06 20.69 -5.96
N GLU A 21 9.03 19.80 -6.21
CA GLU A 21 8.89 18.62 -7.04
C GLU A 21 9.82 17.53 -6.51
N PHE A 22 9.30 16.29 -6.41
CA PHE A 22 10.10 15.15 -5.97
C PHE A 22 10.85 14.53 -7.15
N ASN A 23 12.15 14.60 -7.08
CA ASN A 23 13.07 13.96 -8.03
C ASN A 23 14.29 13.40 -7.28
N LYS A 24 15.18 12.70 -7.99
CA LYS A 24 16.34 12.05 -7.34
C LYS A 24 17.29 13.00 -6.64
N ASP A 25 17.35 14.28 -7.06
CA ASP A 25 18.27 15.25 -6.45
C ASP A 25 17.84 15.63 -5.03
N VAL A 26 16.57 15.38 -4.67
CA VAL A 26 16.05 15.63 -3.32
C VAL A 26 16.77 14.77 -2.29
N PHE A 27 17.23 13.57 -2.65
CA PHE A 27 17.97 12.70 -1.73
C PHE A 27 19.31 13.30 -1.31
N ASP A 28 19.95 14.08 -2.18
CA ASP A 28 21.24 14.72 -1.93
C ASP A 28 21.07 16.15 -1.39
N THR A 29 20.02 16.86 -1.79
CA THR A 29 19.83 18.28 -1.43
C THR A 29 19.05 18.48 -0.14
N HIS A 30 18.22 17.49 0.27
CA HIS A 30 17.37 17.57 1.46
C HIS A 30 17.47 16.32 2.38
N PRO A 31 18.68 15.78 2.64
CA PRO A 31 18.84 14.56 3.43
C PRO A 31 18.30 14.70 4.85
N ASP A 32 18.47 15.86 5.50
CA ASP A 32 17.99 16.08 6.87
C ASP A 32 16.46 16.05 6.93
N MET A 33 15.77 16.61 5.95
CA MET A 33 14.30 16.55 5.87
C MET A 33 13.81 15.11 5.70
N ILE A 34 14.46 14.35 4.83
CA ILE A 34 14.13 12.92 4.60
C ILE A 34 14.36 12.11 5.86
N ASN A 35 15.51 12.30 6.52
CA ASN A 35 15.85 11.60 7.75
C ASN A 35 14.87 11.93 8.88
N LEU A 36 14.47 13.19 9.01
CA LEU A 36 13.45 13.61 9.98
C LEU A 36 12.11 12.89 9.71
N CYS A 37 11.62 12.92 8.47
CA CYS A 37 10.38 12.25 8.14
C CYS A 37 10.45 10.73 8.39
N LEU A 38 11.57 10.10 8.05
CA LEU A 38 11.78 8.68 8.30
C LEU A 38 11.84 8.36 9.80
N SER A 39 12.44 9.23 10.61
CA SER A 39 12.49 9.03 12.07
C SER A 39 11.11 9.10 12.70
N LEU A 40 10.26 10.06 12.27
CA LEU A 40 8.88 10.16 12.74
C LEU A 40 8.07 8.89 12.40
N ILE A 41 8.19 8.37 11.16
CA ILE A 41 7.51 7.12 10.79
C ILE A 41 7.97 5.94 11.66
N LYS A 42 9.26 5.86 11.98
CA LYS A 42 9.79 4.80 12.83
C LYS A 42 9.29 4.90 14.26
N GLU A 43 9.22 6.12 14.81
CA GLU A 43 8.69 6.41 16.14
C GLU A 43 7.26 5.89 16.28
N GLU A 44 6.38 6.24 15.34
CA GLU A 44 4.98 5.76 15.37
C GLU A 44 4.86 4.24 15.18
N VAL A 45 5.75 3.63 14.43
CA VAL A 45 5.79 2.16 14.30
C VAL A 45 6.24 1.50 15.61
N GLU A 46 7.23 2.05 16.31
CA GLU A 46 7.68 1.57 17.62
C GLU A 46 6.55 1.71 18.67
N GLU A 47 5.81 2.82 18.67
CA GLU A 47 4.64 3.02 19.54
C GLU A 47 3.54 2.00 19.23
N LEU A 48 3.29 1.69 17.96
CA LEU A 48 2.35 0.64 17.58
C LEU A 48 2.79 -0.73 18.10
N GLU A 49 4.08 -1.07 18.00
CA GLU A 49 4.61 -2.34 18.49
C GLU A 49 4.43 -2.45 20.00
N ASP A 50 4.71 -1.39 20.75
CA ASP A 50 4.53 -1.33 22.20
C ASP A 50 3.05 -1.43 22.61
N ALA A 51 2.16 -0.72 21.92
CA ALA A 51 0.72 -0.78 22.15
C ALA A 51 0.16 -2.19 21.95
N LEU A 52 0.58 -2.87 20.88
CA LEU A 52 0.18 -4.24 20.56
C LEU A 52 0.72 -5.24 21.63
N LEU A 53 1.97 -5.08 22.05
CA LEU A 53 2.58 -5.91 23.10
C LEU A 53 1.83 -5.79 24.42
N ASN A 54 1.43 -4.56 24.77
CA ASN A 54 0.68 -4.25 25.99
C ASN A 54 -0.83 -4.50 25.85
N LYS A 55 -1.32 -4.88 24.66
CA LYS A 55 -2.74 -5.07 24.33
C LYS A 55 -3.58 -3.81 24.61
N ASP A 56 -2.98 -2.65 24.41
CA ASP A 56 -3.64 -1.36 24.59
C ASP A 56 -4.42 -0.98 23.31
N VAL A 57 -5.75 -1.01 23.45
CA VAL A 57 -6.66 -0.73 22.32
C VAL A 57 -6.66 0.76 21.95
N VAL A 58 -6.49 1.64 22.93
CA VAL A 58 -6.51 3.10 22.69
C VAL A 58 -5.23 3.52 21.99
N GLU A 59 -4.10 3.18 22.56
CA GLU A 59 -2.79 3.48 21.99
C GLU A 59 -2.59 2.80 20.61
N THR A 60 -3.13 1.59 20.41
CA THR A 60 -3.10 0.94 19.08
C THR A 60 -3.85 1.76 18.01
N LYS A 61 -4.98 2.37 18.37
CA LYS A 61 -5.73 3.22 17.42
C LYS A 61 -5.02 4.52 17.14
N ASP A 62 -4.42 5.10 18.15
CA ASP A 62 -3.67 6.35 18.07
C ASP A 62 -2.46 6.16 17.14
N ALA A 63 -1.58 5.22 17.46
CA ALA A 63 -0.41 4.90 16.66
C ALA A 63 -0.73 4.58 15.18
N LEU A 64 -1.81 3.85 14.91
CA LEU A 64 -2.25 3.58 13.53
C LEU A 64 -2.69 4.86 12.80
N ALA A 65 -3.32 5.81 13.50
CA ALA A 65 -3.70 7.09 12.92
C ALA A 65 -2.48 7.98 12.68
N ASP A 66 -1.53 7.98 13.62
CA ASP A 66 -0.32 8.78 13.55
C ASP A 66 0.66 8.27 12.50
N ILE A 67 0.79 6.95 12.31
CA ILE A 67 1.52 6.38 11.15
C ILE A 67 1.00 6.96 9.83
N LEU A 68 -0.33 6.99 9.63
CA LEU A 68 -0.90 7.58 8.41
C LEU A 68 -0.61 9.08 8.32
N TYR A 69 -0.66 9.77 9.45
CA TYR A 69 -0.44 11.20 9.53
C TYR A 69 0.98 11.58 9.15
N VAL A 70 1.99 10.92 9.71
CA VAL A 70 3.41 11.18 9.41
C VAL A 70 3.81 10.71 8.01
N VAL A 71 3.20 9.63 7.49
CA VAL A 71 3.41 9.19 6.09
C VAL A 71 2.88 10.25 5.11
N TYR A 72 1.67 10.76 5.30
CA TYR A 72 1.14 11.86 4.49
C TYR A 72 1.95 13.15 4.67
N GLY A 73 2.48 13.40 5.87
CA GLY A 73 3.40 14.50 6.16
C GLY A 73 4.68 14.42 5.33
N MET A 74 5.27 13.22 5.23
CA MET A 74 6.43 12.99 4.37
C MET A 74 6.10 13.22 2.89
N GLN A 75 4.96 12.70 2.41
CA GLN A 75 4.53 12.93 1.02
C GLN A 75 4.36 14.44 0.73
N TYR A 76 3.74 15.18 1.63
CA TYR A 76 3.60 16.64 1.50
C TYR A 76 4.96 17.34 1.40
N ARG A 77 5.90 17.02 2.30
CA ARG A 77 7.25 17.62 2.32
C ARG A 77 8.05 17.31 1.07
N LEU A 78 7.87 16.12 0.52
CA LEU A 78 8.49 15.68 -0.72
C LEU A 78 7.79 16.19 -1.99
N GLY A 79 6.68 16.94 -1.87
CA GLY A 79 5.93 17.44 -3.02
C GLY A 79 5.15 16.36 -3.78
N ILE A 80 4.91 15.21 -3.13
CA ILE A 80 4.16 14.07 -3.67
C ILE A 80 2.66 14.33 -3.54
N LYS A 81 1.88 13.95 -4.56
CA LYS A 81 0.42 14.04 -4.54
C LYS A 81 -0.19 12.75 -3.96
N GLY A 82 -0.18 12.63 -2.63
CA GLY A 82 -0.47 11.39 -1.91
C GLY A 82 -1.78 10.70 -2.31
N ASP A 83 -2.88 11.43 -2.48
CA ASP A 83 -4.16 10.86 -2.89
C ASP A 83 -4.12 10.26 -4.30
N ASN A 84 -3.40 10.90 -5.22
CA ASN A 84 -3.23 10.40 -6.59
C ASN A 84 -2.43 9.09 -6.58
N ASP A 85 -1.31 9.09 -5.88
CA ASP A 85 -0.42 7.94 -5.80
C ASP A 85 -1.10 6.77 -5.09
N PHE A 86 -1.85 7.04 -4.02
CA PHE A 86 -2.67 6.04 -3.35
C PHE A 86 -3.73 5.43 -4.30
N SER A 87 -4.37 6.26 -5.12
CA SER A 87 -5.36 5.81 -6.11
C SER A 87 -4.73 4.92 -7.18
N ILE A 88 -3.51 5.23 -7.64
CA ILE A 88 -2.76 4.40 -8.60
C ILE A 88 -2.48 3.02 -7.99
N VAL A 89 -2.00 2.97 -6.75
CA VAL A 89 -1.75 1.73 -6.01
C VAL A 89 -3.04 0.96 -5.76
N HIS A 90 -4.13 1.64 -5.36
CA HIS A 90 -5.43 1.03 -5.14
C HIS A 90 -5.95 0.36 -6.41
N ASN A 91 -5.92 1.04 -7.55
CA ASN A 91 -6.37 0.50 -8.83
C ASN A 91 -5.55 -0.73 -9.25
N SER A 92 -4.23 -0.69 -9.07
CA SER A 92 -3.36 -1.84 -9.26
C SER A 92 -3.75 -3.01 -8.34
N ASN A 93 -4.02 -2.76 -7.07
CA ASN A 93 -4.46 -3.80 -6.13
C ASN A 93 -5.81 -4.40 -6.52
N MET A 94 -6.76 -3.58 -6.96
CA MET A 94 -8.08 -4.05 -7.42
C MET A 94 -7.99 -4.87 -8.71
N SER A 95 -6.99 -4.65 -9.54
CA SER A 95 -6.75 -5.46 -10.75
C SER A 95 -6.24 -6.89 -10.47
N LYS A 96 -6.01 -7.25 -9.20
CA LYS A 96 -5.78 -8.65 -8.78
C LYS A 96 -7.04 -9.50 -8.90
N LEU A 97 -8.22 -8.88 -8.92
CA LEU A 97 -9.50 -9.58 -9.09
C LEU A 97 -9.69 -9.99 -10.54
N CYS A 98 -10.26 -11.18 -10.73
CA CYS A 98 -10.68 -11.66 -12.05
C CYS A 98 -12.07 -11.12 -12.38
N ASN A 99 -12.29 -10.75 -13.66
CA ASN A 99 -13.54 -10.17 -14.13
C ASN A 99 -14.58 -11.23 -14.54
N SER A 100 -14.14 -12.48 -14.68
CA SER A 100 -15.00 -13.63 -15.04
C SER A 100 -14.52 -14.90 -14.36
N GLN A 101 -15.40 -15.89 -14.28
CA GLN A 101 -15.05 -17.21 -13.78
C GLN A 101 -13.97 -17.85 -14.66
N LYS A 102 -14.07 -17.71 -15.97
CA LYS A 102 -13.06 -18.21 -16.91
C LYS A 102 -11.67 -17.63 -16.62
N GLU A 103 -11.57 -16.34 -16.40
CA GLU A 103 -10.30 -15.69 -16.01
C GLU A 103 -9.75 -16.23 -14.69
N ALA A 104 -10.63 -16.54 -13.73
CA ALA A 104 -10.22 -17.14 -12.46
C ALA A 104 -9.71 -18.58 -12.64
N GLU A 105 -10.38 -19.38 -13.45
CA GLU A 105 -9.96 -20.75 -13.82
C GLU A 105 -8.59 -20.74 -14.51
N GLU A 106 -8.40 -19.90 -15.51
CA GLU A 106 -7.12 -19.71 -16.21
C GLU A 106 -6.01 -19.21 -15.26
N THR A 107 -6.36 -18.36 -14.30
CA THR A 107 -5.42 -17.87 -13.28
C THR A 107 -4.98 -19.01 -12.34
N VAL A 108 -5.90 -19.87 -11.89
CA VAL A 108 -5.56 -21.03 -11.06
C VAL A 108 -4.65 -21.98 -11.84
N GLU A 109 -4.99 -22.31 -13.09
CA GLU A 109 -4.16 -23.16 -13.96
C GLU A 109 -2.74 -22.61 -14.12
N TYR A 110 -2.60 -21.29 -14.32
CA TYR A 110 -1.30 -20.61 -14.38
C TYR A 110 -0.46 -20.85 -13.12
N TYR A 111 -1.05 -20.70 -11.93
CA TYR A 111 -0.33 -20.91 -10.67
C TYR A 111 -0.01 -22.39 -10.40
N GLU A 112 -0.91 -23.31 -10.73
CA GLU A 112 -0.65 -24.77 -10.64
C GLU A 112 0.53 -25.19 -11.52
N ASN A 113 0.56 -24.72 -12.76
CA ASN A 113 1.65 -25.00 -13.68
C ASN A 113 2.97 -24.35 -13.22
N SER A 114 2.91 -23.13 -12.71
CA SER A 114 4.07 -22.44 -12.16
C SER A 114 4.64 -23.14 -10.93
N PHE A 115 3.79 -23.72 -10.08
CA PHE A 115 4.22 -24.54 -8.94
C PHE A 115 4.89 -25.84 -9.40
N LYS A 116 4.28 -26.56 -10.36
CA LYS A 116 4.83 -27.81 -10.92
C LYS A 116 6.21 -27.62 -11.55
N THR A 117 6.46 -26.45 -12.16
CA THR A 117 7.77 -26.09 -12.76
C THR A 117 8.76 -25.49 -11.74
N GLY A 118 8.35 -25.27 -10.50
CA GLY A 118 9.18 -24.65 -9.46
C GLY A 118 9.39 -23.13 -9.63
N SER A 119 8.63 -22.49 -10.55
CA SER A 119 8.75 -21.05 -10.80
C SER A 119 8.13 -20.21 -9.70
N LEU A 120 7.08 -20.69 -9.03
CA LEU A 120 6.39 -20.03 -7.93
C LEU A 120 6.07 -21.06 -6.83
N SER A 121 5.96 -20.56 -5.59
CA SER A 121 5.74 -21.38 -4.39
C SER A 121 4.28 -21.50 -3.94
N TYR A 122 3.31 -21.17 -4.80
CA TYR A 122 1.88 -21.23 -4.47
C TYR A 122 1.34 -22.63 -4.81
N ASP A 123 1.19 -23.47 -3.79
CA ASP A 123 0.94 -24.91 -3.87
C ASP A 123 -0.54 -25.30 -3.99
N THR A 124 -1.44 -24.44 -3.53
CA THR A 124 -2.88 -24.71 -3.41
C THR A 124 -3.73 -23.54 -3.89
N PRO A 125 -3.57 -23.10 -5.16
CA PRO A 125 -4.38 -22.01 -5.71
C PRO A 125 -5.83 -22.47 -5.88
N TYR A 126 -6.78 -21.59 -5.52
CA TYR A 126 -8.20 -21.79 -5.76
C TYR A 126 -8.88 -20.46 -5.98
N PHE A 127 -10.08 -20.45 -6.51
CA PHE A 127 -10.86 -19.22 -6.67
C PHE A 127 -12.22 -19.31 -5.97
N GLU A 128 -12.75 -18.14 -5.66
CA GLU A 128 -14.10 -17.97 -5.12
C GLU A 128 -14.76 -16.72 -5.74
N LYS A 129 -16.08 -16.77 -5.86
CA LYS A 129 -16.86 -15.64 -6.34
C LYS A 129 -17.10 -14.64 -5.20
N LEU A 130 -16.93 -13.36 -5.49
CA LEU A 130 -17.29 -12.25 -4.62
C LEU A 130 -18.62 -11.67 -5.12
N ASP A 131 -19.73 -12.12 -4.54
CA ASP A 131 -21.07 -11.78 -5.02
C ASP A 131 -21.37 -10.29 -4.99
N ASN A 132 -20.89 -9.58 -3.96
CA ASN A 132 -21.04 -8.14 -3.78
C ASN A 132 -20.37 -7.30 -4.88
N LEU A 133 -19.36 -7.83 -5.55
CA LEU A 133 -18.60 -7.15 -6.60
C LEU A 133 -18.82 -7.74 -7.99
N ASN A 134 -19.50 -8.90 -8.08
CA ASN A 134 -19.59 -9.71 -9.30
C ASN A 134 -18.20 -9.97 -9.93
N LYS A 135 -17.23 -10.29 -9.08
CA LYS A 135 -15.83 -10.57 -9.41
C LYS A 135 -15.42 -11.89 -8.78
N TRP A 136 -14.25 -12.41 -9.18
CA TRP A 136 -13.65 -13.60 -8.59
C TRP A 136 -12.29 -13.26 -8.02
N VAL A 137 -11.94 -13.88 -6.90
CA VAL A 137 -10.61 -13.76 -6.29
C VAL A 137 -9.92 -15.12 -6.34
N VAL A 138 -8.65 -15.11 -6.69
CA VAL A 138 -7.77 -16.29 -6.60
C VAL A 138 -6.92 -16.15 -5.35
N LYS A 139 -6.86 -17.21 -4.56
CA LYS A 139 -6.09 -17.29 -3.30
C LYS A 139 -5.26 -18.56 -3.26
N ASN A 140 -4.20 -18.54 -2.46
CA ASN A 140 -3.47 -19.75 -2.11
C ASN A 140 -3.96 -20.28 -0.76
N LYS A 141 -4.52 -21.47 -0.72
CA LYS A 141 -5.21 -22.00 0.47
C LYS A 141 -4.26 -22.20 1.66
N SER A 142 -3.04 -22.68 1.41
CA SER A 142 -2.06 -22.94 2.47
C SER A 142 -1.56 -21.69 3.17
N THR A 143 -1.54 -20.54 2.48
CA THR A 143 -1.01 -19.27 3.00
C THR A 143 -2.08 -18.21 3.22
N GLY A 144 -3.30 -18.38 2.70
CA GLY A 144 -4.36 -17.37 2.68
C GLY A 144 -4.08 -16.17 1.77
N LYS A 145 -2.96 -16.17 1.03
CA LYS A 145 -2.53 -15.03 0.21
C LYS A 145 -3.41 -14.89 -1.03
N VAL A 146 -3.85 -13.64 -1.31
CA VAL A 146 -4.48 -13.28 -2.58
C VAL A 146 -3.44 -13.29 -3.68
N LEU A 147 -3.75 -14.00 -4.77
CA LEU A 147 -2.90 -14.12 -5.95
C LEU A 147 -3.34 -13.12 -7.02
N LYS A 148 -2.39 -12.75 -7.88
CA LYS A 148 -2.67 -11.82 -8.98
C LYS A 148 -3.40 -12.54 -10.10
N SER A 149 -4.48 -11.94 -10.64
CA SER A 149 -5.06 -12.37 -11.92
C SER A 149 -4.00 -12.41 -13.01
N ILE A 150 -4.16 -13.29 -13.99
CA ILE A 150 -3.33 -13.27 -15.22
C ILE A 150 -3.42 -11.93 -15.97
N ASN A 151 -4.49 -11.15 -15.75
CA ASN A 151 -4.70 -9.82 -16.30
C ASN A 151 -4.33 -8.69 -15.30
N TYR A 152 -3.58 -9.01 -14.23
CA TYR A 152 -3.13 -8.02 -13.27
C TYR A 152 -2.34 -6.89 -13.93
N THR A 153 -2.68 -5.67 -13.58
CA THR A 153 -2.01 -4.46 -14.04
C THR A 153 -1.10 -3.92 -12.94
N PRO A 154 0.22 -4.02 -13.07
CA PRO A 154 1.15 -3.45 -12.09
C PRO A 154 1.05 -1.92 -12.06
N VAL A 155 1.47 -1.34 -10.93
CA VAL A 155 1.59 0.11 -10.80
C VAL A 155 2.52 0.64 -11.89
N LYS A 156 2.07 1.72 -12.53
CA LYS A 156 2.88 2.51 -13.46
C LYS A 156 2.92 3.93 -12.92
N TRP A 157 4.09 4.36 -12.48
CA TRP A 157 4.32 5.75 -12.12
C TRP A 157 4.48 6.56 -13.40
N THR A 158 3.75 7.66 -13.50
CA THR A 158 4.00 8.68 -14.52
C THR A 158 4.93 9.69 -13.91
N ASP A 159 6.06 9.91 -14.57
CA ASP A 159 7.01 10.96 -14.23
C ASP A 159 6.37 12.36 -14.25
#